data_b8f817113ce4ed89133f656a131ba543
#
_entry.id   b8f817113ce4ed89133f656a131ba543
#
_cell.length_a   1.000
_cell.length_b   1.000
_cell.length_c   1.000
_cell.angle_alpha   90.00
_cell.angle_beta   90.00
_cell.angle_gamma   90.00
#
_symmetry.space_group_name_H-M   'P 1'
#
loop_
_entity.id
_entity.type
_entity.pdbx_description
1 polymer ?
#
loop_
_entity_poly.entity_id
_entity_poly.type
_entity_poly.pdbx_seq_one_letter_code
_entity_poly.pdbx_strand_id
1 'polypeptide(L)'
;DPSYETDRARFIGRGRTAANPQVLDGNRPAALSNTAGSVLDPIVAIRRTLGLSGDETATVQIISGVADSREAALALLDKYCDRHFVERAFEMAWFQSQEVLRHLNASEADAQVYGRLAASVIYGNALRRAAPGIIARNQRTQSGLWRFGISGDLPIVLLHIGDINCMGILRMMLQAHAYWRMKGLAVDLVI
;
A
#
# COMPACT_ATOMS: atom_id res chain seq x y z
N ASP A 1 2.79 18.37 24.85
CA ASP A 1 1.93 17.17 24.82
C ASP A 1 1.40 16.94 23.41
N PRO A 2 1.27 15.69 22.96
CA PRO A 2 0.65 15.39 21.68
C PRO A 2 -0.85 15.70 21.73
N SER A 3 -1.40 16.13 20.59
CA SER A 3 -2.86 16.27 20.41
C SER A 3 -3.27 15.53 19.13
N TYR A 4 -4.54 15.13 19.05
CA TYR A 4 -5.05 14.36 17.94
C TYR A 4 -6.47 14.79 17.52
N GLU A 5 -6.85 14.40 16.30
CA GLU A 5 -8.19 14.60 15.75
C GLU A 5 -8.61 13.35 14.96
N THR A 6 -9.84 12.93 15.18
CA THR A 6 -10.43 11.79 14.48
C THR A 6 -11.55 12.19 13.52
N ASP A 7 -12.03 13.42 13.58
CA ASP A 7 -13.07 13.96 12.70
C ASP A 7 -12.45 14.81 11.59
N ARG A 8 -12.59 14.34 10.36
CA ARG A 8 -12.05 15.03 9.19
C ARG A 8 -12.71 16.38 8.94
N ALA A 9 -14.01 16.52 9.22
CA ALA A 9 -14.69 17.78 9.04
C ALA A 9 -14.17 18.86 10.00
N ARG A 10 -13.83 18.49 11.23
CA ARG A 10 -13.19 19.39 12.20
C ARG A 10 -11.75 19.71 11.82
N PHE A 11 -11.01 18.72 11.28
CA PHE A 11 -9.65 18.93 10.85
C PHE A 11 -9.56 19.90 9.65
N ILE A 12 -10.36 19.65 8.63
CA ILE A 12 -10.35 20.44 7.39
C ILE A 12 -11.01 21.82 7.60
N GLY A 13 -12.16 21.86 8.27
CA GLY A 13 -12.98 23.05 8.39
C GLY A 13 -13.93 23.27 7.21
N ARG A 14 -14.97 24.07 7.45
CA ARG A 14 -16.02 24.33 6.46
C ARG A 14 -15.49 25.11 5.28
N GLY A 15 -15.76 24.63 4.07
CA GLY A 15 -15.38 25.31 2.81
C GLY A 15 -13.90 25.23 2.48
N ARG A 16 -13.13 24.33 3.14
CA ARG A 16 -11.70 24.13 2.93
C ARG A 16 -11.38 22.74 2.37
N THR A 17 -10.11 22.51 2.08
CA THR A 17 -9.59 21.25 1.54
C THR A 17 -8.47 20.69 2.41
N ALA A 18 -8.08 19.43 2.19
CA ALA A 18 -6.96 18.79 2.87
C ALA A 18 -5.61 19.50 2.61
N ALA A 19 -5.50 20.25 1.51
CA ALA A 19 -4.29 21.03 1.21
C ALA A 19 -4.21 22.34 2.02
N ASN A 20 -5.34 22.83 2.55
CA ASN A 20 -5.41 24.05 3.37
C ASN A 20 -6.42 23.85 4.50
N PRO A 21 -6.14 22.97 5.48
CA PRO A 21 -7.07 22.69 6.55
C PRO A 21 -7.04 23.78 7.62
N GLN A 22 -8.20 24.04 8.23
CA GLN A 22 -8.40 25.07 9.27
C GLN A 22 -7.46 24.90 10.47
N VAL A 23 -7.14 23.68 10.85
CA VAL A 23 -6.27 23.39 12.02
C VAL A 23 -4.82 23.84 11.84
N LEU A 24 -4.43 24.21 10.61
CA LEU A 24 -3.09 24.75 10.32
C LEU A 24 -3.07 26.30 10.24
N ASP A 25 -4.18 26.97 10.53
CA ASP A 25 -4.22 28.43 10.53
C ASP A 25 -3.34 29.04 11.63
N GLY A 26 -2.70 30.14 11.29
CA GLY A 26 -1.91 30.95 12.22
C GLY A 26 -0.45 30.48 12.39
N ASN A 27 0.36 31.36 12.99
CA ASN A 27 1.80 31.12 13.20
C ASN A 27 2.10 30.08 14.29
N ARG A 28 1.12 29.76 15.15
CA ARG A 28 1.17 28.69 16.16
C ARG A 28 -0.17 27.98 16.15
N PRO A 29 -0.33 26.97 15.32
CA PRO A 29 -1.57 26.23 15.28
C PRO A 29 -1.96 25.69 16.66
N ALA A 30 -3.21 25.90 17.08
CA ALA A 30 -3.71 25.40 18.36
C ALA A 30 -3.65 23.87 18.43
N ALA A 31 -3.68 23.32 19.65
CA ALA A 31 -3.81 21.88 19.83
C ALA A 31 -5.07 21.35 19.10
N LEU A 32 -4.99 20.12 18.59
CA LEU A 32 -6.14 19.42 18.03
C LEU A 32 -7.16 19.13 19.15
N SER A 33 -8.40 18.83 18.81
CA SER A 33 -9.50 18.77 19.77
C SER A 33 -9.45 17.59 20.75
N ASN A 34 -8.59 16.62 20.51
CA ASN A 34 -8.48 15.34 21.24
C ASN A 34 -9.81 14.55 21.30
N THR A 35 -10.65 14.72 20.28
CA THR A 35 -11.90 13.96 20.20
C THR A 35 -11.67 12.57 19.63
N ALA A 36 -12.34 11.59 20.23
CA ALA A 36 -12.41 10.21 19.75
C ALA A 36 -13.86 9.73 19.84
N GLY A 37 -14.21 8.78 19.00
CA GLY A 37 -15.54 8.20 18.97
C GLY A 37 -16.05 7.97 17.55
N SER A 38 -17.36 7.77 17.41
CA SER A 38 -17.99 7.58 16.10
C SER A 38 -18.09 8.90 15.36
N VAL A 39 -17.52 8.95 14.17
CA VAL A 39 -17.55 10.09 13.24
C VAL A 39 -18.01 9.64 11.87
N LEU A 40 -18.65 10.52 11.11
CA LEU A 40 -19.15 10.20 9.77
C LEU A 40 -18.01 10.08 8.75
N ASP A 41 -16.99 10.91 8.87
CA ASP A 41 -15.82 10.93 7.98
C ASP A 41 -14.56 10.90 8.84
N PRO A 42 -13.98 9.70 9.07
CA PRO A 42 -12.85 9.54 9.97
C PRO A 42 -11.53 10.01 9.36
N ILE A 43 -10.68 10.56 10.22
CA ILE A 43 -9.28 10.88 9.93
C ILE A 43 -8.40 10.44 11.09
N VAL A 44 -7.13 10.18 10.83
CA VAL A 44 -6.10 10.06 11.86
C VAL A 44 -5.15 11.23 11.71
N ALA A 45 -5.23 12.19 12.60
CA ALA A 45 -4.31 13.31 12.65
C ALA A 45 -3.69 13.40 14.04
N ILE A 46 -2.37 13.49 14.10
CA ILE A 46 -1.60 13.62 15.34
C ILE A 46 -0.69 14.83 15.18
N ARG A 47 -0.70 15.70 16.19
CA ARG A 47 0.20 16.85 16.28
C ARG A 47 1.10 16.71 17.49
N ARG A 48 2.39 16.88 17.26
CA ARG A 48 3.41 16.97 18.29
C ARG A 48 4.35 18.13 17.97
N THR A 49 4.61 18.98 18.95
CA THR A 49 5.60 20.05 18.82
C THR A 49 6.96 19.51 19.27
N LEU A 50 7.96 19.71 18.45
CA LEU A 50 9.36 19.39 18.74
C LEU A 50 10.13 20.69 18.82
N GLY A 51 10.88 20.90 19.90
CA GLY A 51 11.87 21.95 20.01
C GLY A 51 13.24 21.38 19.62
N LEU A 52 13.93 22.01 18.69
CA LEU A 52 15.29 21.64 18.30
C LEU A 52 16.21 22.81 18.55
N SER A 53 17.29 22.58 19.27
CA SER A 53 18.41 23.52 19.40
C SER A 53 19.34 23.39 18.17
N GLY A 54 20.27 24.32 18.01
CA GLY A 54 21.29 24.20 16.95
C GLY A 54 22.01 22.85 17.07
N ASP A 55 22.22 22.17 15.96
CA ASP A 55 22.91 20.88 15.83
C ASP A 55 22.19 19.67 16.49
N GLU A 56 20.97 19.84 16.99
CA GLU A 56 20.18 18.77 17.59
C GLU A 56 19.34 18.04 16.53
N THR A 57 19.27 16.72 16.64
CA THR A 57 18.45 15.85 15.77
C THR A 57 17.39 15.13 16.61
N ALA A 58 16.15 15.20 16.18
CA ALA A 58 15.07 14.40 16.78
C ALA A 58 14.54 13.36 15.79
N THR A 59 14.36 12.13 16.26
CA THR A 59 13.75 11.05 15.49
C THR A 59 12.32 10.86 15.95
N VAL A 60 11.39 10.83 14.99
CA VAL A 60 9.97 10.54 15.22
C VAL A 60 9.63 9.22 14.54
N GLN A 61 9.09 8.29 15.31
CA GLN A 61 8.58 7.03 14.81
C GLN A 61 7.05 7.10 14.74
N ILE A 62 6.47 6.70 13.62
CA ILE A 62 5.03 6.62 13.41
C ILE A 62 4.69 5.16 13.15
N ILE A 63 3.79 4.61 13.96
CA ILE A 63 3.27 3.26 13.81
C ILE A 63 1.81 3.40 13.39
N SER A 64 1.47 2.81 12.26
CA SER A 64 0.09 2.71 11.78
C SER A 64 -0.23 1.26 11.47
N GLY A 65 -1.45 0.83 11.78
CA GLY A 65 -1.86 -0.54 11.55
C GLY A 65 -3.36 -0.71 11.69
N VAL A 66 -3.81 -1.92 11.43
CA VAL A 66 -5.18 -2.36 11.55
C VAL A 66 -5.19 -3.73 12.22
N ALA A 67 -6.20 -4.00 13.03
CA ALA A 67 -6.40 -5.28 13.69
C ALA A 67 -7.89 -5.58 13.83
N ASP A 68 -8.21 -6.85 14.02
CA ASP A 68 -9.60 -7.33 14.09
C ASP A 68 -10.30 -6.95 15.41
N SER A 69 -9.53 -6.62 16.46
CA SER A 69 -10.05 -6.17 17.75
C SER A 69 -9.18 -5.06 18.36
N ARG A 70 -9.78 -4.33 19.32
CA ARG A 70 -9.07 -3.29 20.08
C ARG A 70 -7.89 -3.87 20.87
N GLU A 71 -8.08 -5.03 21.48
CA GLU A 71 -7.06 -5.73 22.27
C GLU A 71 -5.86 -6.11 21.39
N ALA A 72 -6.14 -6.65 20.21
CA ALA A 72 -5.10 -6.99 19.22
C ALA A 72 -4.36 -5.72 18.74
N ALA A 73 -5.07 -4.62 18.50
CA ALA A 73 -4.45 -3.36 18.11
C ALA A 73 -3.53 -2.80 19.20
N LEU A 74 -3.95 -2.84 20.48
CA LEU A 74 -3.13 -2.40 21.59
C LEU A 74 -1.89 -3.29 21.76
N ALA A 75 -2.04 -4.60 21.65
CA ALA A 75 -0.91 -5.53 21.72
C ALA A 75 0.13 -5.29 20.60
N LEU A 76 -0.33 -4.95 19.39
CA LEU A 76 0.55 -4.55 18.30
C LEU A 76 1.26 -3.23 18.60
N LEU A 77 0.57 -2.23 19.15
CA LEU A 77 1.19 -0.97 19.55
C LEU A 77 2.27 -1.19 20.62
N ASP A 78 1.96 -1.91 21.69
CA ASP A 78 2.93 -2.21 22.76
C ASP A 78 4.16 -2.91 22.20
N LYS A 79 3.97 -3.88 21.30
CA LYS A 79 5.05 -4.62 20.67
C LYS A 79 5.95 -3.71 19.81
N TYR A 80 5.39 -2.82 19.01
CA TYR A 80 6.13 -1.98 18.07
C TYR A 80 6.53 -0.61 18.62
N CYS A 81 6.12 -0.24 19.84
CA CYS A 81 6.65 0.92 20.55
C CYS A 81 8.09 0.72 21.05
N ASP A 82 8.54 -0.52 21.16
CA ASP A 82 9.94 -0.82 21.49
C ASP A 82 10.84 -0.58 20.26
N ARG A 83 11.74 0.40 20.39
CA ARG A 83 12.68 0.78 19.33
C ARG A 83 13.57 -0.39 18.88
N HIS A 84 14.07 -1.21 19.79
CA HIS A 84 14.93 -2.33 19.46
C HIS A 84 14.17 -3.40 18.67
N PHE A 85 12.90 -3.59 19.00
CA PHE A 85 12.04 -4.50 18.25
C PHE A 85 11.80 -4.01 16.82
N VAL A 86 11.57 -2.70 16.65
CA VAL A 86 11.38 -2.09 15.32
C VAL A 86 12.64 -2.21 14.48
N GLU A 87 13.81 -1.87 15.02
CA GLU A 87 15.10 -1.98 14.33
C GLU A 87 15.33 -3.41 13.85
N ARG A 88 15.13 -4.38 14.75
CA ARG A 88 15.24 -5.81 14.42
C ARG A 88 14.22 -6.26 13.35
N ALA A 89 13.00 -5.75 13.40
CA ALA A 89 11.99 -6.07 12.38
C ALA A 89 12.40 -5.59 10.99
N PHE A 90 12.99 -4.39 10.88
CA PHE A 90 13.51 -3.87 9.62
C PHE A 90 14.71 -4.68 9.11
N GLU A 91 15.66 -5.05 9.99
CA GLU A 91 16.78 -5.91 9.62
C GLU A 91 16.29 -7.26 9.08
N MET A 92 15.37 -7.91 9.79
CA MET A 92 14.79 -9.19 9.34
C MET A 92 14.05 -9.05 8.01
N ALA A 93 13.30 -7.97 7.81
CA ALA A 93 12.60 -7.70 6.55
C ALA A 93 13.59 -7.53 5.38
N TRP A 94 14.71 -6.86 5.63
CA TRP A 94 15.79 -6.73 4.65
C TRP A 94 16.39 -8.08 4.29
N PHE A 95 16.79 -8.90 5.28
CA PHE A 95 17.32 -10.24 5.04
C PHE A 95 16.33 -11.12 4.28
N GLN A 96 15.06 -11.10 4.67
CA GLN A 96 14.03 -11.86 3.98
C GLN A 96 13.86 -11.38 2.53
N SER A 97 13.96 -10.08 2.26
CA SER A 97 13.86 -9.56 0.90
C SER A 97 15.01 -10.04 0.03
N GLN A 98 16.24 -10.06 0.54
CA GLN A 98 17.42 -10.57 -0.15
C GLN A 98 17.31 -12.08 -0.44
N GLU A 99 16.78 -12.84 0.53
CA GLU A 99 16.58 -14.29 0.36
C GLU A 99 15.54 -14.60 -0.75
N VAL A 100 14.46 -13.84 -0.79
CA VAL A 100 13.45 -13.96 -1.87
C VAL A 100 14.10 -13.70 -3.24
N LEU A 101 14.90 -12.65 -3.38
CA LEU A 101 15.58 -12.33 -4.64
C LEU A 101 16.57 -13.42 -5.03
N ARG A 102 17.35 -13.93 -4.08
CA ARG A 102 18.29 -15.03 -4.32
C ARG A 102 17.55 -16.29 -4.78
N HIS A 103 16.46 -16.64 -4.11
CA HIS A 103 15.63 -17.81 -4.47
C HIS A 103 15.09 -17.72 -5.89
N LEU A 104 14.69 -16.52 -6.32
CA LEU A 104 14.18 -16.27 -7.67
C LEU A 104 15.27 -16.03 -8.70
N ASN A 105 16.55 -16.00 -8.29
CA ASN A 105 17.66 -15.58 -9.15
C ASN A 105 17.37 -14.23 -9.82
N ALA A 106 16.90 -13.26 -9.03
CA ALA A 106 16.51 -11.92 -9.44
C ALA A 106 17.36 -10.86 -8.75
N SER A 107 17.57 -9.74 -9.40
CA SER A 107 18.26 -8.57 -8.87
C SER A 107 17.28 -7.58 -8.19
N GLU A 108 17.80 -6.59 -7.49
CA GLU A 108 16.99 -5.47 -6.96
C GLU A 108 16.34 -4.67 -8.09
N ALA A 109 17.01 -4.52 -9.23
CA ALA A 109 16.44 -3.87 -10.41
C ALA A 109 15.22 -4.65 -10.95
N ASP A 110 15.31 -5.98 -10.98
CA ASP A 110 14.17 -6.83 -11.35
C ASP A 110 13.01 -6.67 -10.36
N ALA A 111 13.30 -6.64 -9.05
CA ALA A 111 12.28 -6.42 -8.02
C ALA A 111 11.55 -5.08 -8.20
N GLN A 112 12.26 -4.03 -8.61
CA GLN A 112 11.64 -2.73 -8.92
C GLN A 112 10.70 -2.83 -10.13
N VAL A 113 11.08 -3.59 -11.16
CA VAL A 113 10.21 -3.86 -12.31
C VAL A 113 8.98 -4.64 -11.87
N TYR A 114 9.15 -5.70 -11.08
CA TYR A 114 8.04 -6.50 -10.55
C TYR A 114 7.09 -5.68 -9.70
N GLY A 115 7.60 -4.75 -8.87
CA GLY A 115 6.81 -3.82 -8.10
C GLY A 115 5.98 -2.85 -8.96
N ARG A 116 6.57 -2.30 -10.03
CA ARG A 116 5.86 -1.43 -10.99
C ARG A 116 4.76 -2.18 -11.75
N LEU A 117 5.00 -3.43 -12.11
CA LEU A 117 3.99 -4.27 -12.74
C LEU A 117 2.85 -4.59 -11.74
N ALA A 118 3.18 -4.95 -10.50
CA ALA A 118 2.21 -5.17 -9.43
C ALA A 118 1.32 -3.94 -9.18
N ALA A 119 1.89 -2.74 -9.19
CA ALA A 119 1.13 -1.50 -9.05
C ALA A 119 0.03 -1.35 -10.10
N SER A 120 0.24 -1.88 -11.31
CA SER A 120 -0.77 -1.86 -12.38
C SER A 120 -1.93 -2.83 -12.14
N VAL A 121 -1.71 -3.85 -11.30
CA VAL A 121 -2.74 -4.82 -10.88
C VAL A 121 -3.52 -4.28 -9.67
N ILE A 122 -2.80 -3.71 -8.69
CA ILE A 122 -3.37 -3.26 -7.42
C ILE A 122 -4.15 -1.95 -7.59
N TYR A 123 -3.62 -1.01 -8.38
CA TYR A 123 -4.20 0.32 -8.54
C TYR A 123 -4.86 0.49 -9.91
N GLY A 124 -6.14 0.87 -9.89
CA GLY A 124 -6.84 1.24 -11.13
C GLY A 124 -6.21 2.46 -11.78
N ASN A 125 -5.92 2.34 -13.09
CA ASN A 125 -5.40 3.45 -13.89
C ASN A 125 -6.32 3.68 -15.09
N ALA A 126 -6.97 4.84 -15.12
CA ALA A 126 -7.90 5.20 -16.20
C ALA A 126 -7.23 5.20 -17.58
N LEU A 127 -5.95 5.57 -17.67
CA LEU A 127 -5.20 5.59 -18.92
C LEU A 127 -4.90 4.19 -19.50
N ARG A 128 -4.96 3.16 -18.66
CA ARG A 128 -4.75 1.76 -19.05
C ARG A 128 -6.04 0.97 -19.19
N ARG A 129 -7.18 1.63 -18.93
CA ARG A 129 -8.48 1.00 -19.06
C ARG A 129 -8.86 0.86 -20.54
N ALA A 130 -9.48 -0.26 -20.90
CA ALA A 130 -10.02 -0.43 -22.25
C ALA A 130 -11.05 0.65 -22.58
N ALA A 131 -11.17 1.01 -23.86
CA ALA A 131 -12.16 2.00 -24.29
C ALA A 131 -13.57 1.62 -23.83
N PRO A 132 -14.42 2.60 -23.41
CA PRO A 132 -15.76 2.33 -22.88
C PRO A 132 -16.61 1.46 -23.82
N GLY A 133 -16.49 1.64 -25.14
CA GLY A 133 -17.21 0.85 -26.13
C GLY A 133 -16.79 -0.62 -26.19
N ILE A 134 -15.54 -0.97 -25.80
CA ILE A 134 -15.08 -2.36 -25.68
C ILE A 134 -15.69 -2.98 -24.43
N ILE A 135 -15.67 -2.24 -23.31
CA ILE A 135 -16.23 -2.71 -22.03
C ILE A 135 -17.74 -2.95 -22.17
N ALA A 136 -18.45 -2.01 -22.78
CA ALA A 136 -19.91 -2.10 -22.98
C ALA A 136 -20.34 -3.27 -23.88
N ARG A 137 -19.48 -3.71 -24.81
CA ARG A 137 -19.75 -4.88 -25.68
C ARG A 137 -19.50 -6.22 -24.99
N ASN A 138 -18.86 -6.22 -23.83
CA ASN A 138 -18.63 -7.46 -23.09
C ASN A 138 -19.94 -7.91 -22.43
N GLN A 139 -20.55 -8.97 -22.96
CA GLN A 139 -21.76 -9.59 -22.45
C GLN A 139 -21.50 -10.92 -21.74
N ARG A 140 -20.22 -11.30 -21.61
CA ARG A 140 -19.85 -12.55 -20.96
C ARG A 140 -19.61 -12.33 -19.47
N THR A 141 -20.10 -13.26 -18.69
CA THR A 141 -19.90 -13.34 -17.25
C THR A 141 -18.62 -14.09 -16.90
N GLN A 142 -18.27 -14.12 -15.63
CA GLN A 142 -17.13 -14.87 -15.07
C GLN A 142 -17.13 -16.36 -15.53
N SER A 143 -18.29 -16.98 -15.64
CA SER A 143 -18.41 -18.38 -16.11
C SER A 143 -17.85 -18.60 -17.52
N GLY A 144 -17.73 -17.56 -18.33
CA GLY A 144 -17.08 -17.62 -19.63
C GLY A 144 -15.58 -17.94 -19.56
N LEU A 145 -14.95 -17.74 -18.40
CA LEU A 145 -13.53 -18.03 -18.14
C LEU A 145 -13.30 -19.50 -17.76
N TRP A 146 -14.29 -20.17 -17.21
CA TRP A 146 -14.15 -21.54 -16.67
C TRP A 146 -13.76 -22.57 -17.72
N ARG A 147 -14.18 -22.39 -18.98
CA ARG A 147 -13.76 -23.24 -20.09
C ARG A 147 -12.25 -23.18 -20.38
N PHE A 148 -11.56 -22.17 -19.87
CA PHE A 148 -10.11 -22.00 -19.97
C PHE A 148 -9.39 -22.40 -18.67
N GLY A 149 -10.12 -22.96 -17.69
CA GLY A 149 -9.56 -23.30 -16.38
C GLY A 149 -9.26 -22.08 -15.48
N ILE A 150 -9.85 -20.92 -15.78
CA ILE A 150 -9.64 -19.68 -15.03
C ILE A 150 -10.86 -19.44 -14.15
N SER A 151 -10.67 -19.33 -12.82
CA SER A 151 -11.78 -19.10 -11.87
C SER A 151 -12.40 -17.70 -12.04
N GLY A 152 -11.59 -16.70 -12.30
CA GLY A 152 -11.98 -15.31 -12.37
C GLY A 152 -12.15 -14.63 -11.01
N ASP A 153 -11.74 -15.29 -9.92
CA ASP A 153 -11.77 -14.73 -8.56
C ASP A 153 -10.56 -13.84 -8.27
N LEU A 154 -9.46 -14.05 -9.01
CA LEU A 154 -8.24 -13.29 -8.90
C LEU A 154 -8.09 -12.32 -10.09
N PRO A 155 -7.32 -11.23 -9.92
CA PRO A 155 -6.90 -10.42 -11.05
C PRO A 155 -6.17 -11.28 -12.10
N ILE A 156 -6.47 -11.05 -13.38
CA ILE A 156 -5.88 -11.81 -14.48
C ILE A 156 -4.83 -10.94 -15.16
N VAL A 157 -3.61 -11.47 -15.26
CA VAL A 157 -2.54 -10.90 -16.08
C VAL A 157 -2.40 -11.78 -17.32
N LEU A 158 -2.73 -11.22 -18.47
CA LEU A 158 -2.58 -11.89 -19.76
C LEU A 158 -1.27 -11.50 -20.42
N LEU A 159 -0.42 -12.48 -20.66
CA LEU A 159 0.80 -12.32 -21.45
C LEU A 159 0.59 -12.95 -22.83
N HIS A 160 0.64 -12.13 -23.86
CA HIS A 160 0.57 -12.60 -25.24
C HIS A 160 1.98 -12.60 -25.85
N ILE A 161 2.43 -13.76 -26.33
CA ILE A 161 3.73 -13.97 -26.95
C ILE A 161 3.50 -14.27 -28.44
N GLY A 162 3.89 -13.34 -29.30
CA GLY A 162 3.76 -13.50 -30.75
C GLY A 162 4.99 -14.07 -31.45
N ASP A 163 6.15 -14.05 -30.76
CA ASP A 163 7.43 -14.48 -31.34
C ASP A 163 8.27 -15.21 -30.28
N ILE A 164 8.98 -16.28 -30.73
CA ILE A 164 9.88 -17.05 -29.88
C ILE A 164 11.05 -16.22 -29.33
N ASN A 165 11.42 -15.15 -30.01
CA ASN A 165 12.45 -14.22 -29.54
C ASN A 165 12.01 -13.45 -28.27
N CYS A 166 10.73 -13.46 -27.91
CA CYS A 166 10.17 -12.83 -26.72
C CYS A 166 10.26 -13.71 -25.45
N MET A 167 11.00 -14.81 -25.47
CA MET A 167 11.15 -15.70 -24.29
C MET A 167 11.74 -15.01 -23.06
N GLY A 168 12.50 -13.91 -23.25
CA GLY A 168 12.98 -13.08 -22.14
C GLY A 168 11.83 -12.45 -21.32
N ILE A 169 10.78 -11.99 -21.99
CA ILE A 169 9.58 -11.44 -21.36
C ILE A 169 8.82 -12.53 -20.59
N LEU A 170 8.71 -13.72 -21.15
CA LEU A 170 8.08 -14.86 -20.49
C LEU A 170 8.81 -15.18 -19.19
N ARG A 171 10.13 -15.31 -19.24
CA ARG A 171 10.93 -15.58 -18.03
C ARG A 171 10.73 -14.49 -16.96
N MET A 172 10.82 -13.23 -17.37
CA MET A 172 10.60 -12.09 -16.47
C MET A 172 9.20 -12.13 -15.83
N MET A 173 8.15 -12.43 -16.61
CA MET A 173 6.79 -12.50 -16.08
C MET A 173 6.57 -13.68 -15.13
N LEU A 174 7.18 -14.83 -15.39
CA LEU A 174 7.15 -15.97 -14.48
C LEU A 174 7.85 -15.65 -13.16
N GLN A 175 9.00 -15.00 -13.21
CA GLN A 175 9.72 -14.54 -12.01
C GLN A 175 8.91 -13.46 -11.26
N ALA A 176 8.31 -12.49 -11.96
CA ALA A 176 7.44 -11.49 -11.36
C ALA A 176 6.24 -12.12 -10.67
N HIS A 177 5.58 -13.08 -11.31
CA HIS A 177 4.45 -13.81 -10.73
C HIS A 177 4.85 -14.58 -9.46
N ALA A 178 5.98 -15.28 -9.48
CA ALA A 178 6.51 -15.98 -8.31
C ALA A 178 6.85 -14.98 -7.18
N TYR A 179 7.48 -13.84 -7.51
CA TYR A 179 7.77 -12.78 -6.57
C TYR A 179 6.50 -12.22 -5.90
N TRP A 180 5.44 -11.94 -6.70
CA TRP A 180 4.16 -11.46 -6.19
C TRP A 180 3.53 -12.44 -5.22
N ARG A 181 3.51 -13.72 -5.55
CA ARG A 181 2.98 -14.76 -4.66
C ARG A 181 3.74 -14.82 -3.34
N MET A 182 5.07 -14.71 -3.36
CA MET A 182 5.89 -14.68 -2.14
C MET A 182 5.63 -13.41 -1.30
N LYS A 183 5.17 -12.32 -1.94
CA LYS A 183 4.79 -11.06 -1.28
C LYS A 183 3.29 -10.98 -0.92
N GLY A 184 2.53 -12.07 -1.13
CA GLY A 184 1.12 -12.14 -0.76
C GLY A 184 0.15 -11.59 -1.81
N LEU A 185 0.61 -11.21 -3.00
CA LEU A 185 -0.26 -10.81 -4.12
C LEU A 185 -0.60 -12.03 -4.96
N ALA A 186 -1.84 -12.49 -4.88
CA ALA A 186 -2.37 -13.57 -5.69
C ALA A 186 -2.94 -13.02 -7.01
N VAL A 187 -2.49 -13.60 -8.12
CA VAL A 187 -2.86 -13.21 -9.50
C VAL A 187 -2.91 -14.45 -10.37
N ASP A 188 -3.84 -14.53 -11.30
CA ASP A 188 -3.82 -15.54 -12.37
C ASP A 188 -2.94 -15.04 -13.53
N LEU A 189 -1.87 -15.76 -13.84
CA LEU A 189 -1.04 -15.49 -15.02
C LEU A 189 -1.46 -16.43 -16.14
N VAL A 190 -1.96 -15.86 -17.23
CA VAL A 190 -2.40 -16.56 -18.45
C VAL A 190 -1.43 -16.23 -19.57
N ILE A 191 -0.93 -17.26 -20.29
CA ILE A 191 0.06 -17.14 -21.35
C ILE A 191 -0.50 -17.70 -22.65
#